data_d30603a1df768c0078838f6330e41701
#
_entry.id   d30603a1df768c0078838f6330e41701
#
_cell.length_a   1.000
_cell.length_b   1.000
_cell.length_c   1.000
_cell.angle_alpha   90.00
_cell.angle_beta   90.00
_cell.angle_gamma   90.00
#
_symmetry.space_group_name_H-M   'P 1'
#
loop_
_entity.id
_entity.type
_entity.pdbx_description
1 polymer ?
#
loop_
_entity_poly.entity_id
_entity_poly.type
_entity_poly.pdbx_seq_one_letter_code
_entity_poly.pdbx_strand_id
1 'polypeptide(L)'
;GLLDAIMWHPGLKWVVDSIHVCAPIRFTNIRRNEVKDTVSARKAQSVMEKGGELYLATPESIQQRAAMVLRDVHYVIDAHFEMTQRASPTDNPGKFQEMMRRRVEKGQFYHQPCFGVREFPAHFKPCTQLPPCPEELKGEKDLGWMLLDMDYSDPENITPHFFRATLRDGVLEVPPMYAEEVRT
;
A
#
# COMPACT_ATOMS: atom_id res chain seq x y z
N GLY A 1 3.13 1.26 -2.96
CA GLY A 1 2.18 2.05 -2.19
C GLY A 1 2.81 3.07 -1.25
N LEU A 2 3.22 2.68 0.00
CA LEU A 2 3.74 3.64 1.00
C LEU A 2 5.01 4.35 0.54
N LEU A 3 5.97 3.61 -0.03
CA LEU A 3 7.23 4.19 -0.51
C LEU A 3 7.00 5.13 -1.69
N ASP A 4 6.13 4.76 -2.63
CA ASP A 4 5.75 5.64 -3.76
C ASP A 4 5.05 6.90 -3.28
N ALA A 5 4.23 6.80 -2.23
CA ALA A 5 3.58 7.97 -1.64
C ALA A 5 4.60 8.96 -1.07
N ILE A 6 5.71 8.48 -0.49
CA ILE A 6 6.81 9.32 -0.02
C ILE A 6 7.61 9.87 -1.19
N MET A 7 8.06 8.99 -2.09
CA MET A 7 8.87 9.38 -3.24
C MET A 7 8.57 8.52 -4.46
N TRP A 8 7.85 9.09 -5.39
CA TRP A 8 7.62 8.53 -6.71
C TRP A 8 8.46 9.25 -7.78
N HIS A 9 9.02 8.49 -8.70
CA HIS A 9 9.70 9.02 -9.88
C HIS A 9 9.64 7.98 -11.02
N PRO A 10 9.44 8.37 -12.30
CA PRO A 10 9.37 7.41 -13.39
C PRO A 10 10.66 6.61 -13.60
N GLY A 11 11.80 7.16 -13.21
CA GLY A 11 13.12 6.55 -13.31
C GLY A 11 13.47 5.54 -12.22
N LEU A 12 12.57 5.29 -11.24
CA LEU A 12 12.81 4.31 -10.17
C LEU A 12 11.58 3.42 -9.94
N LYS A 13 11.83 2.19 -9.50
CA LYS A 13 10.82 1.25 -9.01
C LYS A 13 11.25 0.79 -7.62
N TRP A 14 10.36 0.92 -6.64
CA TRP A 14 10.59 0.39 -5.29
C TRP A 14 10.39 -1.11 -5.26
N VAL A 15 11.30 -1.79 -4.57
CA VAL A 15 11.23 -3.22 -4.26
C VAL A 15 11.31 -3.35 -2.74
N VAL A 16 10.33 -4.02 -2.15
CA VAL A 16 10.30 -4.30 -0.71
C VAL A 16 10.99 -5.65 -0.49
N ASP A 17 12.00 -5.66 0.36
CA ASP A 17 12.79 -6.86 0.68
C ASP A 17 12.20 -7.57 1.90
N SER A 18 11.91 -6.80 2.96
CA SER A 18 11.28 -7.35 4.16
C SER A 18 10.42 -6.33 4.89
N ILE A 19 9.50 -6.83 5.72
CA ILE A 19 8.65 -6.02 6.59
C ILE A 19 8.76 -6.58 8.01
N HIS A 20 9.29 -5.77 8.93
CA HIS A 20 9.33 -6.09 10.34
C HIS A 20 8.07 -5.59 11.02
N VAL A 21 7.33 -6.47 11.66
CA VAL A 21 6.15 -6.15 12.45
C VAL A 21 6.60 -5.88 13.88
N CYS A 22 6.64 -4.60 14.25
CA CYS A 22 7.23 -4.13 15.51
C CYS A 22 6.19 -3.86 16.61
N ALA A 23 4.93 -4.24 16.38
CA ALA A 23 3.85 -4.14 17.35
C ALA A 23 2.98 -5.41 17.33
N PRO A 24 2.37 -5.82 18.47
CA PRO A 24 1.45 -6.93 18.50
C PRO A 24 0.29 -6.77 17.51
N ILE A 25 -0.12 -7.85 16.84
CA ILE A 25 -1.26 -7.83 15.91
C ILE A 25 -2.54 -7.69 16.71
N ARG A 26 -3.18 -6.52 16.64
CA ARG A 26 -4.42 -6.21 17.34
C ARG A 26 -5.46 -5.71 16.35
N PHE A 27 -6.71 -6.17 16.52
CA PHE A 27 -7.82 -5.75 15.69
C PHE A 27 -8.81 -4.92 16.48
N THR A 28 -9.51 -4.03 15.78
CA THR A 28 -10.68 -3.31 16.28
C THR A 28 -11.74 -3.24 15.19
N ASN A 29 -13.01 -3.09 15.61
CA ASN A 29 -14.12 -2.92 14.70
C ASN A 29 -14.46 -1.45 14.56
N ILE A 30 -14.55 -0.98 13.33
CA ILE A 30 -15.01 0.38 13.00
C ILE A 30 -16.33 0.25 12.24
N ARG A 31 -17.34 0.98 12.69
CA ARG A 31 -18.61 1.11 11.96
C ARG A 31 -18.65 2.45 11.27
N ARG A 32 -19.00 2.43 9.99
CA ARG A 32 -19.10 3.63 9.16
C ARG A 32 -20.41 3.64 8.40
N ASN A 33 -20.96 4.84 8.23
CA ASN A 33 -22.04 5.06 7.31
C ASN A 33 -21.44 5.31 5.92
N GLU A 34 -21.76 4.44 4.97
CA GLU A 34 -21.32 4.54 3.59
C GLU A 34 -22.52 4.67 2.68
N VAL A 35 -22.34 5.29 1.53
CA VAL A 35 -23.37 5.34 0.49
C VAL A 35 -23.30 4.01 -0.29
N LYS A 36 -24.37 3.23 -0.31
CA LYS A 36 -24.42 1.93 -0.99
C LYS A 36 -24.56 2.06 -2.51
N ASP A 37 -25.22 3.12 -2.96
CA ASP A 37 -25.54 3.31 -4.37
C ASP A 37 -24.43 4.10 -5.08
N THR A 38 -24.21 3.76 -6.34
CA THR A 38 -23.29 4.48 -7.22
C THR A 38 -24.07 5.19 -8.33
N VAL A 39 -23.56 6.34 -8.77
CA VAL A 39 -24.13 7.03 -9.90
C VAL A 39 -23.95 6.17 -11.16
N SER A 40 -25.06 5.85 -11.83
CA SER A 40 -25.03 5.09 -13.08
C SER A 40 -24.37 5.91 -14.20
N ALA A 41 -23.37 5.33 -14.87
CA ALA A 41 -22.70 5.95 -16.02
C ALA A 41 -23.70 6.31 -17.13
N ARG A 42 -24.72 5.47 -17.37
CA ARG A 42 -25.79 5.74 -18.34
C ARG A 42 -26.62 6.98 -17.96
N LYS A 43 -26.94 7.16 -16.65
CA LYS A 43 -27.63 8.35 -16.17
C LYS A 43 -26.76 9.59 -16.30
N ALA A 44 -25.48 9.49 -15.98
CA ALA A 44 -24.53 10.58 -16.17
C ALA A 44 -24.47 11.02 -17.64
N GLN A 45 -24.30 10.08 -18.56
CA GLN A 45 -24.28 10.35 -19.99
C GLN A 45 -25.60 11.01 -20.48
N SER A 46 -26.77 10.48 -20.06
CA SER A 46 -28.04 11.06 -20.42
C SER A 46 -28.21 12.51 -19.95
N VAL A 47 -27.71 12.82 -18.74
CA VAL A 47 -27.76 14.20 -18.22
C VAL A 47 -26.78 15.10 -18.97
N MET A 48 -25.63 14.61 -19.36
CA MET A 48 -24.67 15.35 -20.19
C MET A 48 -25.26 15.71 -21.58
N GLU A 49 -26.04 14.81 -22.17
CA GLU A 49 -26.64 15.01 -23.51
C GLU A 49 -27.91 15.87 -23.49
N LYS A 50 -28.78 15.67 -22.48
CA LYS A 50 -30.14 16.23 -22.42
C LYS A 50 -30.31 17.32 -21.38
N GLY A 51 -29.30 17.55 -20.56
CA GLY A 51 -29.41 18.40 -19.38
C GLY A 51 -30.18 17.73 -18.24
N GLY A 52 -30.29 18.40 -17.11
CA GLY A 52 -30.97 17.94 -15.91
C GLY A 52 -30.03 17.87 -14.70
N GLU A 53 -30.54 17.39 -13.58
CA GLU A 53 -29.78 17.24 -12.35
C GLU A 53 -29.30 15.78 -12.14
N LEU A 54 -28.08 15.65 -11.67
CA LEU A 54 -27.49 14.37 -11.31
C LEU A 54 -26.99 14.41 -9.88
N TYR A 55 -27.70 13.77 -8.99
CA TYR A 55 -27.33 13.65 -7.59
C TYR A 55 -27.72 12.28 -6.99
N LEU A 56 -27.11 11.95 -5.88
CA LEU A 56 -27.49 10.87 -5.00
C LEU A 56 -27.92 11.47 -3.65
N ALA A 57 -29.18 11.20 -3.26
CA ALA A 57 -29.68 11.56 -1.95
C ALA A 57 -29.03 10.66 -0.88
N THR A 58 -27.94 11.13 -0.27
CA THR A 58 -27.19 10.35 0.73
C THR A 58 -28.05 9.81 1.87
N PRO A 59 -29.03 10.55 2.44
CA PRO A 59 -29.88 10.02 3.51
C PRO A 59 -30.68 8.77 3.11
N GLU A 60 -31.04 8.64 1.83
CA GLU A 60 -31.83 7.51 1.31
C GLU A 60 -30.94 6.30 0.96
N SER A 61 -29.64 6.55 0.78
CA SER A 61 -28.65 5.57 0.34
C SER A 61 -27.65 5.19 1.43
N ILE A 62 -27.85 5.59 2.68
CA ILE A 62 -26.95 5.25 3.79
C ILE A 62 -27.05 3.76 4.10
N GLN A 63 -25.87 3.13 4.17
CA GLN A 63 -25.69 1.78 4.69
C GLN A 63 -24.60 1.79 5.75
N GLN A 64 -24.90 1.24 6.92
CA GLN A 64 -23.87 1.03 7.94
C GLN A 64 -23.05 -0.22 7.59
N ARG A 65 -21.73 -0.05 7.49
CA ARG A 65 -20.77 -1.14 7.28
C ARG A 65 -19.82 -1.24 8.45
N ALA A 66 -19.60 -2.47 8.92
CA ALA A 66 -18.56 -2.78 9.88
C ALA A 66 -17.31 -3.26 9.15
N ALA A 67 -16.15 -2.74 9.55
CA ALA A 67 -14.86 -3.20 9.07
C ALA A 67 -13.96 -3.56 10.25
N MET A 68 -13.31 -4.70 10.17
CA MET A 68 -12.25 -5.08 11.11
C MET A 68 -10.93 -4.51 10.60
N VAL A 69 -10.27 -3.70 11.42
CA VAL A 69 -9.02 -3.03 11.07
C VAL A 69 -7.93 -3.32 12.10
N LEU A 70 -6.67 -3.30 11.64
CA LEU A 70 -5.52 -3.34 12.55
C LEU A 70 -5.41 -2.01 13.31
N ARG A 71 -5.04 -2.08 14.58
CA ARG A 71 -4.80 -0.91 15.43
C ARG A 71 -3.38 -0.90 15.98
N ASP A 72 -2.88 0.29 16.29
CA ASP A 72 -1.59 0.53 16.92
C ASP A 72 -0.42 -0.16 16.15
N VAL A 73 -0.50 -0.12 14.82
CA VAL A 73 0.48 -0.77 13.95
C VAL A 73 1.82 -0.03 13.93
N HIS A 74 2.91 -0.80 13.94
CA HIS A 74 4.25 -0.28 13.78
C HIS A 74 5.05 -1.25 12.89
N TYR A 75 5.56 -0.74 11.78
CA TYR A 75 6.34 -1.51 10.82
C TYR A 75 7.68 -0.83 10.55
N VAL A 76 8.72 -1.65 10.34
CA VAL A 76 9.95 -1.21 9.68
C VAL A 76 10.00 -1.92 8.33
N ILE A 77 10.24 -1.18 7.26
CA ILE A 77 10.27 -1.70 5.90
C ILE A 77 11.70 -1.59 5.39
N ASP A 78 12.28 -2.72 5.04
CA ASP A 78 13.52 -2.78 4.29
C ASP A 78 13.18 -2.84 2.80
N ALA A 79 13.75 -1.94 2.05
CA ALA A 79 13.46 -1.81 0.64
C ALA A 79 14.65 -1.21 -0.10
N HIS A 80 14.80 -1.60 -1.35
CA HIS A 80 15.70 -0.95 -2.28
C HIS A 80 14.92 -0.40 -3.49
N PHE A 81 15.56 0.29 -4.37
CA PHE A 81 14.97 0.69 -5.64
C PHE A 81 15.84 0.25 -6.81
N GLU A 82 15.17 -0.02 -7.91
CA GLU A 82 15.78 -0.31 -9.20
C GLU A 82 15.61 0.87 -10.14
N MET A 83 16.64 1.13 -10.95
CA MET A 83 16.56 2.13 -12.03
C MET A 83 15.72 1.57 -13.18
N THR A 84 14.72 2.33 -13.62
CA THR A 84 13.89 1.95 -14.76
C THR A 84 14.45 2.50 -16.07
N GLN A 85 13.98 1.98 -17.20
CA GLN A 85 14.30 2.51 -18.53
C GLN A 85 13.80 3.94 -18.77
N ARG A 86 12.92 4.46 -17.90
CA ARG A 86 12.41 5.85 -17.95
C ARG A 86 13.27 6.84 -17.16
N ALA A 87 14.40 6.39 -16.62
CA ALA A 87 15.36 7.27 -15.98
C ALA A 87 15.96 8.24 -17.00
N SER A 88 16.06 9.52 -16.63
CA SER A 88 16.72 10.53 -17.48
C SER A 88 18.24 10.36 -17.43
N PRO A 89 18.98 10.90 -18.40
CA PRO A 89 20.46 10.84 -18.38
C PRO A 89 21.11 11.52 -17.15
N THR A 90 20.37 12.40 -16.47
CA THR A 90 20.81 13.08 -15.24
C THR A 90 20.43 12.34 -13.96
N ASP A 91 19.67 11.26 -14.07
CA ASP A 91 19.27 10.45 -12.94
C ASP A 91 20.37 9.43 -12.61
N ASN A 92 20.63 9.26 -11.33
CA ASN A 92 21.54 8.25 -10.82
C ASN A 92 21.11 7.77 -9.44
N PRO A 93 21.56 6.59 -9.00
CA PRO A 93 21.14 6.02 -7.71
C PRO A 93 21.42 6.93 -6.53
N GLY A 94 22.58 7.62 -6.50
CA GLY A 94 22.95 8.52 -5.40
C GLY A 94 21.98 9.70 -5.25
N LYS A 95 21.50 10.26 -6.37
CA LYS A 95 20.49 11.32 -6.38
C LYS A 95 19.18 10.83 -5.72
N PHE A 96 18.69 9.65 -6.10
CA PHE A 96 17.45 9.12 -5.55
C PHE A 96 17.58 8.73 -4.08
N GLN A 97 18.71 8.14 -3.69
CA GLN A 97 19.00 7.82 -2.31
C GLN A 97 19.00 9.07 -1.43
N GLU A 98 19.67 10.13 -1.85
CA GLU A 98 19.73 11.40 -1.12
C GLU A 98 18.35 12.08 -1.05
N MET A 99 17.56 12.02 -2.14
CA MET A 99 16.19 12.55 -2.16
C MET A 99 15.31 11.80 -1.16
N MET A 100 15.35 10.46 -1.14
CA MET A 100 14.57 9.65 -0.20
C MET A 100 14.98 9.92 1.24
N ARG A 101 16.30 9.90 1.53
CA ARG A 101 16.84 10.21 2.85
C ARG A 101 16.32 11.55 3.37
N ARG A 102 16.47 12.61 2.58
CA ARG A 102 16.00 13.95 2.94
C ARG A 102 14.47 14.00 3.20
N ARG A 103 13.68 13.32 2.37
CA ARG A 103 12.23 13.30 2.55
C ARG A 103 11.82 12.59 3.83
N VAL A 104 12.42 11.43 4.09
CA VAL A 104 12.12 10.66 5.31
C VAL A 104 12.55 11.42 6.57
N GLU A 105 13.73 12.05 6.58
CA GLU A 105 14.22 12.86 7.69
C GLU A 105 13.34 14.09 7.98
N LYS A 106 12.81 14.71 6.92
CA LYS A 106 11.99 15.93 7.03
C LYS A 106 10.48 15.66 7.06
N GLY A 107 10.04 14.40 7.02
CA GLY A 107 8.62 14.04 6.94
C GLY A 107 7.93 14.53 5.66
N GLN A 108 8.68 14.67 4.54
CA GLN A 108 8.14 15.14 3.26
C GLN A 108 7.65 13.97 2.43
N PHE A 109 6.55 14.17 1.72
CA PHE A 109 5.96 13.15 0.85
C PHE A 109 5.38 13.77 -0.43
N TYR A 110 5.21 12.94 -1.44
CA TYR A 110 4.52 13.31 -2.69
C TYR A 110 3.01 13.27 -2.49
N HIS A 111 2.50 12.19 -1.90
CA HIS A 111 1.14 12.04 -1.41
C HIS A 111 1.17 11.59 0.04
N GLN A 112 0.15 11.95 0.83
CA GLN A 112 0.05 11.46 2.20
C GLN A 112 0.04 9.92 2.22
N PRO A 113 1.06 9.28 2.80
CA PRO A 113 1.04 7.83 2.96
C PRO A 113 -0.13 7.38 3.83
N CYS A 114 -0.72 6.24 3.50
CA CYS A 114 -1.84 5.69 4.27
C CYS A 114 -1.81 4.16 4.29
N PHE A 115 -2.40 3.57 5.32
CA PHE A 115 -2.56 2.14 5.47
C PHE A 115 -3.86 1.66 4.82
N GLY A 116 -3.78 1.38 3.51
CA GLY A 116 -4.91 0.91 2.71
C GLY A 116 -5.81 2.03 2.22
N VAL A 117 -6.48 2.75 3.12
CA VAL A 117 -7.39 3.85 2.79
C VAL A 117 -6.93 5.17 3.40
N ARG A 118 -7.32 6.28 2.77
CA ARG A 118 -6.88 7.64 3.16
C ARG A 118 -7.24 8.05 4.58
N GLU A 119 -8.22 7.39 5.17
CA GLU A 119 -8.66 7.61 6.55
C GLU A 119 -7.63 7.15 7.60
N PHE A 120 -6.66 6.30 7.20
CA PHE A 120 -5.59 5.82 8.06
C PHE A 120 -4.24 6.36 7.60
N PRO A 121 -3.95 7.65 7.86
CA PRO A 121 -2.67 8.23 7.48
C PRO A 121 -1.52 7.52 8.20
N ALA A 122 -0.45 7.27 7.46
CA ALA A 122 0.77 6.67 7.99
C ALA A 122 1.77 7.78 8.34
N HIS A 123 2.30 7.72 9.54
CA HIS A 123 3.47 8.51 9.96
C HIS A 123 4.72 7.69 9.69
N PHE A 124 5.79 8.33 9.25
CA PHE A 124 7.05 7.67 8.94
C PHE A 124 8.23 8.48 9.43
N LYS A 125 9.33 7.78 9.70
CA LYS A 125 10.62 8.36 10.10
C LYS A 125 11.74 7.39 9.74
N PRO A 126 13.01 7.83 9.71
CA PRO A 126 14.13 6.92 9.55
C PRO A 126 14.18 5.90 10.70
N CYS A 127 14.49 4.67 10.39
CA CYS A 127 14.78 3.65 11.38
C CYS A 127 16.28 3.60 11.61
N THR A 128 16.75 4.06 12.77
CA THR A 128 18.17 4.01 13.16
C THR A 128 18.53 2.79 13.99
N GLN A 129 17.50 2.21 14.64
CA GLN A 129 17.62 1.01 15.44
C GLN A 129 16.33 0.21 15.33
N LEU A 130 16.43 -1.04 14.89
CA LEU A 130 15.29 -1.93 14.79
C LEU A 130 14.70 -2.19 16.19
N PRO A 131 13.39 -1.94 16.40
CA PRO A 131 12.72 -2.32 17.63
C PRO A 131 12.77 -3.85 17.85
N PRO A 132 12.79 -4.32 19.11
CA PRO A 132 12.74 -5.75 19.37
C PRO A 132 11.42 -6.35 18.90
N CYS A 133 11.47 -7.61 18.45
CA CYS A 133 10.28 -8.36 18.09
C CYS A 133 9.34 -8.49 19.30
N PRO A 134 8.04 -8.17 19.17
CA PRO A 134 7.07 -8.46 20.21
C PRO A 134 7.03 -9.94 20.57
N GLU A 135 6.86 -10.25 21.86
CA GLU A 135 6.87 -11.64 22.34
C GLU A 135 5.82 -12.52 21.65
N GLU A 136 4.64 -11.92 21.35
CA GLU A 136 3.52 -12.60 20.68
C GLU A 136 3.80 -12.94 19.20
N LEU A 137 4.87 -12.38 18.62
CA LEU A 137 5.27 -12.60 17.22
C LEU A 137 6.52 -13.48 17.10
N LYS A 138 7.07 -13.97 18.20
CA LYS A 138 8.18 -14.91 18.17
C LYS A 138 7.77 -16.26 17.57
N GLY A 139 8.73 -16.92 16.94
CA GLY A 139 8.52 -18.18 16.23
C GLY A 139 7.95 -17.94 14.83
N GLU A 140 7.31 -18.97 14.30
CA GLU A 140 6.75 -18.96 12.94
C GLU A 140 5.23 -18.80 12.97
N LYS A 141 4.70 -17.90 12.14
CA LYS A 141 3.26 -17.66 12.00
C LYS A 141 2.89 -17.55 10.52
N ASP A 142 2.11 -18.51 10.04
CA ASP A 142 1.56 -18.48 8.67
C ASP A 142 0.43 -17.45 8.58
N LEU A 143 0.57 -16.51 7.66
CA LEU A 143 -0.43 -15.46 7.34
C LEU A 143 -1.30 -15.87 6.15
N GLY A 144 -1.03 -17.00 5.50
CA GLY A 144 -1.74 -17.46 4.32
C GLY A 144 -1.24 -16.81 3.02
N TRP A 145 -2.07 -16.91 1.98
CA TRP A 145 -1.77 -16.33 0.68
C TRP A 145 -2.03 -14.82 0.69
N MET A 146 -1.02 -14.05 0.29
CA MET A 146 -1.10 -12.60 0.19
C MET A 146 -0.76 -12.14 -1.24
N LEU A 147 -1.45 -11.10 -1.70
CA LEU A 147 -1.12 -10.45 -2.97
C LEU A 147 0.26 -9.81 -2.84
N LEU A 148 1.16 -10.21 -3.72
CA LEU A 148 2.51 -9.64 -3.83
C LEU A 148 2.47 -8.35 -4.66
N ASP A 149 2.03 -8.46 -5.90
CA ASP A 149 1.92 -7.34 -6.84
C ASP A 149 0.99 -7.74 -8.01
N MET A 150 0.69 -6.75 -8.85
CA MET A 150 -0.02 -6.94 -10.11
C MET A 150 0.98 -6.83 -11.26
N ASP A 151 1.00 -7.81 -12.15
CA ASP A 151 1.78 -7.74 -13.37
C ASP A 151 1.03 -6.95 -14.45
N TYR A 152 1.58 -5.81 -14.82
CA TYR A 152 1.09 -4.90 -15.85
C TYR A 152 1.90 -5.00 -17.15
N SER A 153 2.72 -6.03 -17.33
CA SER A 153 3.52 -6.22 -18.55
C SER A 153 2.65 -6.39 -19.79
N ASP A 154 1.49 -7.04 -19.63
CA ASP A 154 0.44 -7.13 -20.64
C ASP A 154 -0.77 -6.29 -20.20
N PRO A 155 -1.03 -5.11 -20.82
CA PRO A 155 -2.17 -4.25 -20.45
C PRO A 155 -3.53 -4.89 -20.69
N GLU A 156 -3.63 -5.89 -21.59
CA GLU A 156 -4.89 -6.59 -21.88
C GLU A 156 -5.14 -7.75 -20.91
N ASN A 157 -4.09 -8.21 -20.22
CA ASN A 157 -4.17 -9.34 -19.28
C ASN A 157 -3.37 -9.06 -17.99
N ILE A 158 -3.88 -8.16 -17.17
CA ILE A 158 -3.27 -7.84 -15.87
C ILE A 158 -3.41 -9.02 -14.92
N THR A 159 -2.29 -9.56 -14.44
CA THR A 159 -2.26 -10.80 -13.67
C THR A 159 -1.82 -10.55 -12.22
N PRO A 160 -2.57 -10.98 -11.22
CA PRO A 160 -2.16 -10.89 -9.82
C PRO A 160 -1.14 -11.97 -9.47
N HIS A 161 -0.11 -11.61 -8.74
CA HIS A 161 0.88 -12.52 -8.18
C HIS A 161 0.70 -12.65 -6.67
N PHE A 162 0.68 -13.89 -6.16
CA PHE A 162 0.50 -14.21 -4.76
C PHE A 162 1.68 -14.99 -4.21
N PHE A 163 1.97 -14.81 -2.92
CA PHE A 163 2.94 -15.61 -2.20
C PHE A 163 2.37 -16.08 -0.87
N ARG A 164 2.92 -17.16 -0.32
CA ARG A 164 2.54 -17.61 1.02
C ARG A 164 3.34 -16.85 2.05
N ALA A 165 2.67 -15.94 2.71
CA ALA A 165 3.29 -15.04 3.67
C ALA A 165 3.47 -15.76 5.02
N THR A 166 4.70 -15.79 5.52
CA THR A 166 5.04 -16.37 6.82
C THR A 166 5.88 -15.37 7.60
N LEU A 167 5.42 -15.01 8.79
CA LEU A 167 6.23 -14.25 9.75
C LEU A 167 7.17 -15.20 10.47
N ARG A 168 8.46 -14.85 10.52
CA ARG A 168 9.47 -15.52 11.36
C ARG A 168 10.06 -14.49 12.32
N ASP A 169 9.80 -14.68 13.61
CA ASP A 169 10.19 -13.71 14.64
C ASP A 169 9.77 -12.25 14.29
N GLY A 170 8.53 -12.10 13.80
CA GLY A 170 7.98 -10.82 13.42
C GLY A 170 8.44 -10.25 12.06
N VAL A 171 9.27 -10.99 11.31
CA VAL A 171 9.78 -10.58 10.00
C VAL A 171 9.03 -11.31 8.89
N LEU A 172 8.52 -10.56 7.94
CA LEU A 172 7.97 -11.04 6.67
C LEU A 172 9.00 -10.79 5.57
N GLU A 173 9.59 -11.84 5.05
CA GLU A 173 10.40 -11.79 3.82
C GLU A 173 9.47 -11.68 2.61
N VAL A 174 9.80 -10.78 1.69
CA VAL A 174 9.02 -10.55 0.49
C VAL A 174 9.78 -11.13 -0.71
N PRO A 175 9.26 -12.17 -1.37
CA PRO A 175 9.97 -12.78 -2.49
C PRO A 175 9.98 -11.88 -3.71
N PRO A 176 10.98 -12.02 -4.62
CA PRO A 176 10.93 -11.41 -5.94
C PRO A 176 9.70 -11.88 -6.73
N MET A 177 9.13 -11.01 -7.57
CA MET A 177 7.87 -11.26 -8.28
C MET A 177 7.83 -12.57 -9.09
N TYR A 178 8.96 -13.00 -9.62
CA TYR A 178 9.08 -14.22 -10.44
C TYR A 178 9.82 -15.37 -9.73
N ALA A 179 9.81 -15.37 -8.40
CA ALA A 179 10.33 -16.50 -7.63
C ALA A 179 9.43 -17.74 -7.76
N GLU A 180 10.01 -18.93 -7.57
CA GLU A 180 9.27 -20.21 -7.71
C GLU A 180 8.09 -20.37 -6.75
N GLU A 181 8.15 -19.71 -5.59
CA GLU A 181 7.09 -19.71 -4.58
C GLU A 181 5.92 -18.78 -4.88
N VAL A 182 6.03 -17.93 -5.92
CA VAL A 182 5.00 -16.99 -6.32
C VAL A 182 4.02 -17.66 -7.30
N ARG A 183 2.73 -17.45 -7.09
CA ARG A 183 1.64 -18.01 -7.91
C ARG A 183 0.81 -16.91 -8.55
N THR A 184 0.29 -17.20 -9.71
CA THR A 184 -0.68 -16.37 -10.44
C THR A 184 -2.10 -16.92 -10.30
#